data_791de931e6238ceced7e9b7fb8690607
#
_entry.id   791de931e6238ceced7e9b7fb8690607
#
_cell.length_a   1.000
_cell.length_b   1.000
_cell.length_c   1.000
_cell.angle_alpha   90.00
_cell.angle_beta   90.00
_cell.angle_gamma   90.00
#
_symmetry.space_group_name_H-M   'P 1'
#
loop_
_entity.id
_entity.type
_entity.pdbx_description
1 polymer ?
#
loop_
_entity_poly.entity_id
_entity_poly.type
_entity_poly.pdbx_seq_one_letter_code
_entity_poly.pdbx_strand_id
1 'polypeptide(L)'
;DGKYTFTMPDSKVTITPTFSKIEDTKPSKTGFNDVASSAWYADAVQYVTDKGLMNGTDDNQFSPNASTTRGMLMTVLARYAGEDTTGGATWYEKSMEWAKAKGVSDGTNPNADITREQLVTMMYRYAGSPKADGKLDSFSDAASVSSYAVNAMQWAVASGIVNGSNGKLNPQNNATRAQVAAILMRFCEMSK
;
A
#
# COMPACT_ATOMS: atom_id res chain seq x y z
N ASP A 1 26.53 1.25 25.80
CA ASP A 1 26.63 2.72 26.02
C ASP A 1 27.93 3.19 25.43
N GLY A 2 27.92 3.70 24.18
CA GLY A 2 29.07 4.27 23.50
C GLY A 2 29.42 5.66 24.05
N LYS A 3 30.14 5.73 25.14
CA LYS A 3 30.65 7.01 25.66
C LYS A 3 32.02 7.26 25.04
N TYR A 4 32.09 8.26 24.18
CA TYR A 4 33.35 8.70 23.59
C TYR A 4 33.89 9.84 24.42
N THR A 5 35.16 9.73 24.90
CA THR A 5 35.87 10.79 25.63
C THR A 5 37.13 11.15 24.86
N PHE A 6 37.46 12.41 24.78
CA PHE A 6 38.73 12.88 24.27
C PHE A 6 39.28 13.97 25.19
N THR A 7 40.61 14.13 25.23
CA THR A 7 41.27 15.16 25.99
C THR A 7 41.30 16.47 25.18
N MET A 8 40.74 17.54 25.74
CA MET A 8 40.77 18.86 25.09
C MET A 8 42.20 19.39 25.02
N PRO A 9 42.70 19.70 23.82
CA PRO A 9 43.97 20.45 23.72
C PRO A 9 43.78 21.92 24.05
N ASP A 10 44.87 22.63 24.39
CA ASP A 10 44.87 24.07 24.71
C ASP A 10 44.58 25.00 23.50
N SER A 11 44.11 24.45 22.41
CA SER A 11 43.79 25.17 21.18
C SER A 11 42.32 24.95 20.74
N LYS A 12 41.83 25.86 19.90
CA LYS A 12 40.46 25.78 19.37
C LYS A 12 40.22 24.45 18.65
N VAL A 13 39.25 23.68 19.13
CA VAL A 13 38.79 22.43 18.49
C VAL A 13 37.48 22.68 17.80
N THR A 14 37.39 22.27 16.53
CA THR A 14 36.11 22.23 15.77
C THR A 14 35.68 20.77 15.66
N ILE A 15 34.54 20.43 16.22
CA ILE A 15 33.93 19.09 16.07
C ILE A 15 32.87 19.19 14.98
N THR A 16 33.06 18.46 13.90
CA THR A 16 32.05 18.32 12.83
C THR A 16 31.47 16.92 12.94
N PRO A 17 30.26 16.74 13.53
CA PRO A 17 29.63 15.43 13.57
C PRO A 17 29.18 15.04 12.17
N THR A 18 29.57 13.88 11.71
CA THR A 18 29.02 13.25 10.51
C THR A 18 28.06 12.16 10.94
N PHE A 19 26.83 12.24 10.46
CA PHE A 19 25.83 11.20 10.68
C PHE A 19 25.71 10.38 9.41
N SER A 20 26.02 9.10 9.49
CA SER A 20 25.60 8.12 8.47
C SER A 20 24.27 7.51 8.90
N LYS A 21 23.34 7.39 7.96
CA LYS A 21 22.11 6.61 8.20
C LYS A 21 22.53 5.19 8.60
N ILE A 22 22.17 4.77 9.79
CA ILE A 22 22.31 3.36 10.16
C ILE A 22 21.31 2.61 9.26
N GLU A 23 21.81 1.88 8.28
CA GLU A 23 20.97 0.95 7.54
C GLU A 23 20.56 -0.16 8.52
N ASP A 24 19.28 -0.45 8.56
CA ASP A 24 18.74 -1.50 9.41
C ASP A 24 19.23 -2.86 8.86
N THR A 25 20.34 -3.35 9.41
CA THR A 25 20.97 -4.62 9.01
C THR A 25 20.25 -5.83 9.58
N LYS A 26 19.12 -5.62 10.28
CA LYS A 26 18.30 -6.73 10.74
C LYS A 26 17.69 -7.44 9.53
N PRO A 27 17.83 -8.77 9.41
CA PRO A 27 17.27 -9.51 8.28
C PRO A 27 15.78 -9.15 8.10
N SER A 28 15.40 -8.83 6.87
CA SER A 28 13.99 -8.63 6.54
C SER A 28 13.22 -9.91 6.85
N LYS A 29 12.14 -9.80 7.59
CA LYS A 29 11.22 -10.92 7.82
C LYS A 29 10.59 -11.41 6.51
N THR A 30 10.50 -10.53 5.52
CA THR A 30 9.83 -10.76 4.23
C THR A 30 10.71 -11.48 3.21
N GLY A 31 12.02 -11.59 3.44
CA GLY A 31 12.98 -12.08 2.45
C GLY A 31 13.33 -11.07 1.34
N PHE A 32 12.72 -9.88 1.33
CA PHE A 32 13.03 -8.82 0.36
C PHE A 32 14.11 -7.88 0.89
N ASN A 33 15.12 -7.62 0.07
CA ASN A 33 16.27 -6.80 0.44
C ASN A 33 15.93 -5.30 0.55
N ASP A 34 14.86 -4.86 -0.11
CA ASP A 34 14.36 -3.49 -0.13
C ASP A 34 13.24 -3.20 0.87
N VAL A 35 12.97 -4.14 1.78
CA VAL A 35 11.99 -4.02 2.86
C VAL A 35 12.71 -4.12 4.20
N ALA A 36 13.09 -2.97 4.77
CA ALA A 36 13.68 -2.94 6.11
C ALA A 36 12.69 -3.49 7.15
N SER A 37 13.18 -4.23 8.14
CA SER A 37 12.33 -4.81 9.19
C SER A 37 11.65 -3.76 10.08
N SER A 38 12.21 -2.53 10.12
CA SER A 38 11.67 -1.38 10.83
C SER A 38 10.72 -0.52 9.97
N ALA A 39 10.56 -0.84 8.67
CA ALA A 39 9.67 -0.08 7.81
C ALA A 39 8.21 -0.20 8.27
N TRP A 40 7.46 0.91 8.23
CA TRP A 40 6.06 0.94 8.66
C TRP A 40 5.15 -0.05 7.90
N TYR A 41 5.60 -0.50 6.74
CA TYR A 41 4.89 -1.44 5.86
C TYR A 41 5.42 -2.88 5.93
N ALA A 42 6.45 -3.15 6.73
CA ALA A 42 7.12 -4.45 6.73
C ALA A 42 6.17 -5.62 7.06
N ASP A 43 5.37 -5.47 8.12
CA ASP A 43 4.39 -6.48 8.52
C ASP A 43 3.28 -6.66 7.46
N ALA A 44 2.87 -5.56 6.80
CA ALA A 44 1.89 -5.63 5.72
C ALA A 44 2.45 -6.33 4.48
N VAL A 45 3.70 -6.08 4.11
CA VAL A 45 4.38 -6.79 3.02
C VAL A 45 4.48 -8.27 3.33
N GLN A 46 4.90 -8.64 4.54
CA GLN A 46 4.93 -10.03 4.98
C GLN A 46 3.54 -10.68 4.84
N TYR A 47 2.51 -10.01 5.37
CA TYR A 47 1.14 -10.52 5.33
C TYR A 47 0.64 -10.81 3.91
N VAL A 48 0.77 -9.84 2.99
CA VAL A 48 0.26 -10.01 1.63
C VAL A 48 1.07 -11.02 0.82
N THR A 49 2.36 -11.20 1.15
CA THR A 49 3.23 -12.20 0.52
C THR A 49 2.91 -13.62 1.02
N ASP A 50 2.77 -13.80 2.33
CA ASP A 50 2.40 -15.09 2.94
C ASP A 50 1.03 -15.59 2.47
N LYS A 51 0.12 -14.65 2.17
CA LYS A 51 -1.20 -14.93 1.60
C LYS A 51 -1.19 -15.15 0.08
N GLY A 52 -0.05 -14.99 -0.58
CA GLY A 52 0.04 -15.08 -2.04
C GLY A 52 -0.73 -13.98 -2.79
N LEU A 53 -1.11 -12.88 -2.10
CA LEU A 53 -1.86 -11.78 -2.70
C LEU A 53 -0.95 -10.89 -3.55
N MET A 54 0.24 -10.57 -3.04
CA MET A 54 1.25 -9.80 -3.75
C MET A 54 2.58 -10.55 -3.74
N ASN A 55 3.26 -10.57 -4.88
CA ASN A 55 4.59 -11.12 -5.02
C ASN A 55 5.63 -9.99 -5.12
N GLY A 56 6.91 -10.35 -5.04
CA GLY A 56 8.00 -9.46 -5.44
C GLY A 56 7.90 -9.02 -6.90
N THR A 57 8.62 -7.98 -7.25
CA THR A 57 8.75 -7.49 -8.64
C THR A 57 9.92 -8.12 -9.35
N ASP A 58 10.89 -8.61 -8.58
CA ASP A 58 12.12 -9.26 -9.04
C ASP A 58 12.65 -10.16 -7.91
N ASP A 59 13.75 -10.88 -8.17
CA ASP A 59 14.43 -11.69 -7.17
C ASP A 59 14.78 -10.86 -5.93
N ASN A 60 14.20 -11.25 -4.78
CA ASN A 60 14.40 -10.58 -3.49
C ASN A 60 14.05 -9.08 -3.43
N GLN A 61 13.18 -8.58 -4.34
CA GLN A 61 12.73 -7.20 -4.34
C GLN A 61 11.20 -7.10 -4.31
N PHE A 62 10.66 -6.29 -3.41
CA PHE A 62 9.23 -5.97 -3.35
C PHE A 62 8.87 -4.68 -4.06
N SER A 63 9.82 -3.77 -4.22
CA SER A 63 9.65 -2.43 -4.78
C SER A 63 8.58 -1.60 -4.06
N PRO A 64 8.69 -1.38 -2.73
CA PRO A 64 7.63 -0.79 -1.90
C PRO A 64 7.18 0.60 -2.35
N ASN A 65 8.08 1.38 -2.94
CA ASN A 65 7.83 2.75 -3.40
C ASN A 65 7.35 2.83 -4.87
N ALA A 66 7.35 1.72 -5.60
CA ALA A 66 6.84 1.71 -6.97
C ALA A 66 5.32 1.87 -6.99
N SER A 67 4.79 2.51 -8.03
CA SER A 67 3.35 2.61 -8.26
C SER A 67 2.73 1.23 -8.51
N THR A 68 1.47 1.10 -8.14
CA THR A 68 0.65 -0.07 -8.46
C THR A 68 -0.24 0.27 -9.65
N THR A 69 -0.34 -0.64 -10.62
CA THR A 69 -1.27 -0.45 -11.74
C THR A 69 -2.67 -0.97 -11.43
N ARG A 70 -3.66 -0.54 -12.21
CA ARG A 70 -5.05 -1.04 -12.11
C ARG A 70 -5.13 -2.55 -12.31
N GLY A 71 -4.38 -3.10 -13.28
CA GLY A 71 -4.29 -4.53 -13.52
C GLY A 71 -3.72 -5.32 -12.35
N MET A 72 -2.68 -4.77 -11.68
CA MET A 72 -2.14 -5.38 -10.47
C MET A 72 -3.18 -5.48 -9.37
N LEU A 73 -3.96 -4.41 -9.12
CA LEU A 73 -5.01 -4.47 -8.10
C LEU A 73 -6.12 -5.45 -8.46
N MET A 74 -6.57 -5.47 -9.71
CA MET A 74 -7.58 -6.46 -10.16
C MET A 74 -7.06 -7.89 -9.91
N THR A 75 -5.78 -8.15 -10.19
CA THR A 75 -5.17 -9.47 -9.95
C THR A 75 -5.10 -9.82 -8.46
N VAL A 76 -4.76 -8.86 -7.62
CA VAL A 76 -4.74 -9.07 -6.17
C VAL A 76 -6.13 -9.38 -5.62
N LEU A 77 -7.16 -8.64 -6.03
CA LEU A 77 -8.54 -8.88 -5.59
C LEU A 77 -9.10 -10.21 -6.12
N ALA A 78 -8.76 -10.61 -7.35
CA ALA A 78 -9.12 -11.90 -7.90
C ALA A 78 -8.48 -13.05 -7.10
N ARG A 79 -7.19 -12.95 -6.77
CA ARG A 79 -6.50 -13.93 -5.91
C ARG A 79 -7.13 -13.99 -4.51
N TYR A 80 -7.46 -12.85 -3.94
CA TYR A 80 -8.15 -12.80 -2.65
C TYR A 80 -9.53 -13.48 -2.71
N ALA A 81 -10.21 -13.41 -3.84
CA ALA A 81 -11.46 -14.10 -4.08
C ALA A 81 -11.29 -15.62 -4.36
N GLY A 82 -10.05 -16.12 -4.42
CA GLY A 82 -9.77 -17.52 -4.71
C GLY A 82 -9.81 -17.89 -6.20
N GLU A 83 -9.77 -16.89 -7.07
CA GLU A 83 -9.83 -17.10 -8.54
C GLU A 83 -8.46 -17.47 -9.11
N ASP A 84 -8.44 -18.35 -10.10
CA ASP A 84 -7.24 -18.63 -10.89
C ASP A 84 -6.91 -17.46 -11.80
N THR A 85 -5.81 -16.77 -11.52
CA THR A 85 -5.33 -15.63 -12.30
C THR A 85 -4.27 -16.01 -13.33
N THR A 86 -3.98 -17.31 -13.52
CA THR A 86 -2.96 -17.80 -14.44
C THR A 86 -3.51 -18.02 -15.85
N GLY A 87 -2.66 -17.85 -16.86
CA GLY A 87 -3.05 -18.01 -18.27
C GLY A 87 -3.74 -16.75 -18.86
N GLY A 88 -4.14 -16.87 -20.14
CA GLY A 88 -4.64 -15.75 -20.94
C GLY A 88 -3.56 -15.16 -21.86
N ALA A 89 -3.93 -14.23 -22.74
CA ALA A 89 -3.01 -13.56 -23.67
C ALA A 89 -2.10 -12.55 -22.94
N THR A 90 -2.55 -12.05 -21.79
CA THR A 90 -1.79 -11.17 -20.91
C THR A 90 -1.89 -11.63 -19.45
N TRP A 91 -0.95 -11.24 -18.61
CA TRP A 91 -0.90 -11.62 -17.20
C TRP A 91 -2.11 -11.11 -16.37
N TYR A 92 -2.80 -10.08 -16.85
CA TYR A 92 -3.95 -9.47 -16.16
C TYR A 92 -5.31 -9.83 -16.78
N GLU A 93 -5.35 -10.52 -17.92
CA GLU A 93 -6.58 -10.72 -18.70
C GLU A 93 -7.69 -11.37 -17.87
N LYS A 94 -7.45 -12.53 -17.29
CA LYS A 94 -8.44 -13.23 -16.46
C LYS A 94 -8.91 -12.39 -15.27
N SER A 95 -7.99 -11.70 -14.62
CA SER A 95 -8.30 -10.83 -13.49
C SER A 95 -9.14 -9.63 -13.90
N MET A 96 -8.88 -9.09 -15.08
CA MET A 96 -9.64 -7.98 -15.66
C MET A 96 -11.08 -8.43 -16.02
N GLU A 97 -11.23 -9.60 -16.64
CA GLU A 97 -12.52 -10.18 -16.97
C GLU A 97 -13.35 -10.48 -15.71
N TRP A 98 -12.71 -11.09 -14.71
CA TRP A 98 -13.31 -11.32 -13.41
C TRP A 98 -13.76 -10.00 -12.75
N ALA A 99 -12.91 -8.98 -12.71
CA ALA A 99 -13.23 -7.69 -12.10
C ALA A 99 -14.42 -7.00 -12.80
N LYS A 100 -14.53 -7.13 -14.13
CA LYS A 100 -15.70 -6.65 -14.90
C LYS A 100 -16.96 -7.44 -14.54
N ALA A 101 -16.89 -8.76 -14.55
CA ALA A 101 -18.03 -9.63 -14.25
C ALA A 101 -18.57 -9.42 -12.84
N LYS A 102 -17.69 -9.11 -11.87
CA LYS A 102 -18.07 -8.83 -10.48
C LYS A 102 -18.43 -7.35 -10.23
N GLY A 103 -18.34 -6.47 -11.21
CA GLY A 103 -18.61 -5.04 -11.05
C GLY A 103 -17.57 -4.30 -10.19
N VAL A 104 -16.41 -4.91 -9.93
CA VAL A 104 -15.31 -4.33 -9.15
C VAL A 104 -14.62 -3.22 -9.94
N SER A 105 -14.41 -3.45 -11.24
CA SER A 105 -13.79 -2.52 -12.18
C SER A 105 -14.47 -2.58 -13.53
N ASP A 106 -14.35 -1.50 -14.32
CA ASP A 106 -14.74 -1.47 -15.74
C ASP A 106 -13.75 -2.25 -16.64
N GLY A 107 -12.61 -2.68 -16.09
CA GLY A 107 -11.56 -3.39 -16.82
C GLY A 107 -10.75 -2.50 -17.76
N THR A 108 -10.92 -1.18 -17.72
CA THR A 108 -10.16 -0.27 -18.58
C THR A 108 -8.77 0.05 -18.05
N ASN A 109 -7.86 0.43 -18.95
CA ASN A 109 -6.53 0.95 -18.63
C ASN A 109 -5.73 0.09 -17.62
N PRO A 110 -5.56 -1.22 -17.80
CA PRO A 110 -4.93 -2.11 -16.83
C PRO A 110 -3.47 -1.71 -16.50
N ASN A 111 -2.77 -1.07 -17.43
CA ASN A 111 -1.38 -0.64 -17.25
C ASN A 111 -1.24 0.77 -16.66
N ALA A 112 -2.34 1.52 -16.48
CA ALA A 112 -2.28 2.83 -15.84
C ALA A 112 -2.10 2.68 -14.33
N ASP A 113 -1.32 3.58 -13.75
CA ASP A 113 -1.19 3.70 -12.29
C ASP A 113 -2.55 3.93 -11.65
N ILE A 114 -2.76 3.31 -10.50
CA ILE A 114 -4.02 3.46 -9.77
C ILE A 114 -3.89 4.57 -8.72
N THR A 115 -4.87 5.47 -8.66
CA THR A 115 -4.93 6.45 -7.58
C THR A 115 -5.47 5.80 -6.30
N ARG A 116 -5.21 6.43 -5.15
CA ARG A 116 -5.66 5.94 -3.84
C ARG A 116 -7.19 5.84 -3.76
N GLU A 117 -7.92 6.81 -4.31
CA GLU A 117 -9.39 6.75 -4.33
C GLU A 117 -9.92 5.65 -5.26
N GLN A 118 -9.25 5.40 -6.41
CA GLN A 118 -9.61 4.29 -7.30
C GLN A 118 -9.38 2.92 -6.64
N LEU A 119 -8.23 2.76 -5.97
CA LEU A 119 -7.92 1.57 -5.16
C LEU A 119 -9.05 1.29 -4.17
N VAL A 120 -9.39 2.28 -3.36
CA VAL A 120 -10.42 2.15 -2.32
C VAL A 120 -11.80 1.89 -2.93
N THR A 121 -12.11 2.53 -4.07
CA THR A 121 -13.39 2.31 -4.78
C THR A 121 -13.52 0.87 -5.29
N MET A 122 -12.45 0.28 -5.83
CA MET A 122 -12.47 -1.13 -6.25
C MET A 122 -12.68 -2.07 -5.05
N MET A 123 -12.01 -1.81 -3.93
CA MET A 123 -12.19 -2.62 -2.71
C MET A 123 -13.59 -2.48 -2.12
N TYR A 124 -14.15 -1.27 -2.11
CA TYR A 124 -15.50 -0.99 -1.67
C TYR A 124 -16.54 -1.75 -2.49
N ARG A 125 -16.40 -1.76 -3.82
CA ARG A 125 -17.26 -2.53 -4.73
C ARG A 125 -17.11 -4.03 -4.51
N TYR A 126 -15.88 -4.51 -4.34
CA TYR A 126 -15.62 -5.91 -4.01
C TYR A 126 -16.31 -6.33 -2.69
N ALA A 127 -16.35 -5.46 -1.70
CA ALA A 127 -17.04 -5.69 -0.43
C ALA A 127 -18.58 -5.61 -0.53
N GLY A 128 -19.14 -5.41 -1.74
CA GLY A 128 -20.59 -5.31 -1.95
C GLY A 128 -21.16 -3.91 -1.71
N SER A 129 -20.33 -2.89 -1.73
CA SER A 129 -20.70 -1.48 -1.52
C SER A 129 -21.50 -1.27 -0.21
N PRO A 130 -20.92 -1.64 0.94
CA PRO A 130 -21.61 -1.53 2.23
C PRO A 130 -21.96 -0.08 2.56
N LYS A 131 -22.83 0.11 3.57
CA LYS A 131 -23.21 1.45 4.01
C LYS A 131 -21.97 2.27 4.40
N ALA A 132 -21.92 3.51 3.92
CA ALA A 132 -20.81 4.42 4.15
C ALA A 132 -21.19 5.47 5.20
N ASP A 133 -20.91 5.18 6.47
CA ASP A 133 -21.26 6.06 7.60
C ASP A 133 -20.09 6.94 8.08
N GLY A 134 -18.93 6.82 7.44
CA GLY A 134 -17.73 7.60 7.78
C GLY A 134 -17.84 9.06 7.42
N LYS A 135 -17.08 9.89 8.16
CA LYS A 135 -16.92 11.31 7.86
C LYS A 135 -15.48 11.56 7.40
N LEU A 136 -15.32 12.49 6.47
CA LEU A 136 -14.02 12.88 5.96
C LEU A 136 -13.56 14.26 6.48
N ASP A 137 -14.34 14.92 7.31
CA ASP A 137 -14.14 16.30 7.77
C ASP A 137 -12.82 16.52 8.54
N SER A 138 -12.26 15.44 9.11
CA SER A 138 -10.97 15.48 9.80
C SER A 138 -9.77 15.56 8.85
N PHE A 139 -9.97 15.39 7.55
CA PHE A 139 -8.90 15.44 6.55
C PHE A 139 -8.96 16.75 5.76
N SER A 140 -7.82 17.45 5.73
CA SER A 140 -7.75 18.78 5.12
C SER A 140 -7.95 18.79 3.60
N ASP A 141 -7.85 17.63 2.94
CA ASP A 141 -8.04 17.41 1.52
C ASP A 141 -9.29 16.61 1.17
N ALA A 142 -10.25 16.51 2.10
CA ALA A 142 -11.51 15.79 1.88
C ALA A 142 -12.25 16.25 0.62
N ALA A 143 -12.23 17.56 0.33
CA ALA A 143 -12.85 18.15 -0.86
C ALA A 143 -12.19 17.72 -2.20
N SER A 144 -10.99 17.14 -2.15
CA SER A 144 -10.29 16.61 -3.33
C SER A 144 -10.72 15.20 -3.70
N VAL A 145 -11.56 14.54 -2.88
CA VAL A 145 -12.13 13.24 -3.22
C VAL A 145 -13.15 13.39 -4.32
N SER A 146 -12.96 12.65 -5.41
CA SER A 146 -13.92 12.63 -6.53
C SER A 146 -15.28 12.14 -6.09
N SER A 147 -16.36 12.70 -6.67
CA SER A 147 -17.75 12.39 -6.29
C SER A 147 -18.07 10.88 -6.31
N TYR A 148 -17.52 10.14 -7.28
CA TYR A 148 -17.72 8.70 -7.39
C TYR A 148 -17.06 7.91 -6.26
N ALA A 149 -16.05 8.46 -5.59
CA ALA A 149 -15.24 7.80 -4.59
C ALA A 149 -15.64 8.17 -3.14
N VAL A 150 -16.53 9.15 -2.95
CA VAL A 150 -16.87 9.66 -1.60
C VAL A 150 -17.34 8.53 -0.68
N ASN A 151 -18.33 7.75 -1.10
CA ASN A 151 -18.85 6.64 -0.28
C ASN A 151 -17.77 5.60 0.03
N ALA A 152 -16.94 5.27 -0.95
CA ALA A 152 -15.85 4.31 -0.76
C ALA A 152 -14.82 4.83 0.26
N MET A 153 -14.43 6.10 0.18
CA MET A 153 -13.51 6.72 1.12
C MET A 153 -14.10 6.84 2.52
N GLN A 154 -15.38 7.21 2.64
CA GLN A 154 -16.08 7.24 3.92
C GLN A 154 -16.11 5.86 4.60
N TRP A 155 -16.48 4.83 3.83
CA TRP A 155 -16.44 3.46 4.31
C TRP A 155 -15.05 3.03 4.76
N ALA A 156 -14.03 3.29 3.95
CA ALA A 156 -12.67 2.86 4.24
C ALA A 156 -12.07 3.56 5.46
N VAL A 157 -12.43 4.82 5.70
CA VAL A 157 -12.04 5.56 6.91
C VAL A 157 -12.77 5.02 8.13
N ALA A 158 -14.10 4.85 8.06
CA ALA A 158 -14.88 4.31 9.16
C ALA A 158 -14.45 2.89 9.57
N SER A 159 -14.03 2.08 8.58
CA SER A 159 -13.57 0.71 8.80
C SER A 159 -12.09 0.62 9.19
N GLY A 160 -11.37 1.74 9.32
CA GLY A 160 -9.95 1.76 9.65
C GLY A 160 -9.03 1.23 8.55
N ILE A 161 -9.55 1.00 7.34
CA ILE A 161 -8.76 0.56 6.17
C ILE A 161 -7.84 1.68 5.70
N VAL A 162 -8.35 2.93 5.70
CA VAL A 162 -7.59 4.13 5.35
C VAL A 162 -7.53 5.08 6.55
N ASN A 163 -6.32 5.33 7.03
CA ASN A 163 -6.08 6.23 8.17
C ASN A 163 -5.55 7.62 7.75
N GLY A 164 -5.29 7.80 6.46
CA GLY A 164 -4.62 9.00 5.97
C GLY A 164 -3.15 9.10 6.40
N SER A 165 -2.54 10.22 6.09
CA SER A 165 -1.17 10.56 6.51
C SER A 165 -1.08 12.08 6.67
N ASN A 166 -0.55 12.55 7.82
CA ASN A 166 -0.43 13.98 8.13
C ASN A 166 -1.75 14.76 7.95
N GLY A 167 -2.88 14.16 8.37
CA GLY A 167 -4.20 14.78 8.25
C GLY A 167 -4.74 14.88 6.81
N LYS A 168 -4.22 14.05 5.89
CA LYS A 168 -4.63 14.02 4.48
C LYS A 168 -4.94 12.61 4.01
N LEU A 169 -5.89 12.49 3.09
CA LEU A 169 -6.24 11.25 2.39
C LEU A 169 -5.36 11.03 1.15
N ASN A 170 -4.93 12.12 0.51
CA ASN A 170 -4.21 12.14 -0.77
C ASN A 170 -4.93 11.30 -1.86
N PRO A 171 -6.21 11.56 -2.13
CA PRO A 171 -7.05 10.67 -2.93
C PRO A 171 -6.57 10.53 -4.38
N GLN A 172 -6.05 11.61 -4.96
CA GLN A 172 -5.58 11.66 -6.34
C GLN A 172 -4.15 11.15 -6.56
N ASN A 173 -3.40 10.92 -5.47
CA ASN A 173 -2.04 10.42 -5.60
C ASN A 173 -2.04 8.94 -5.99
N ASN A 174 -1.06 8.54 -6.81
CA ASN A 174 -0.84 7.14 -7.13
C ASN A 174 -0.55 6.32 -5.86
N ALA A 175 -1.14 5.14 -5.78
CA ALA A 175 -0.91 4.23 -4.66
C ALA A 175 0.41 3.46 -4.87
N THR A 176 1.31 3.56 -3.90
CA THR A 176 2.51 2.74 -3.91
C THR A 176 2.21 1.30 -3.48
N ARG A 177 3.07 0.36 -3.87
CA ARG A 177 2.93 -1.05 -3.49
C ARG A 177 2.89 -1.27 -1.98
N ALA A 178 3.69 -0.52 -1.22
CA ALA A 178 3.64 -0.54 0.25
C ALA A 178 2.28 -0.07 0.80
N GLN A 179 1.70 0.99 0.21
CA GLN A 179 0.38 1.47 0.61
C GLN A 179 -0.72 0.47 0.28
N VAL A 180 -0.64 -0.16 -0.90
CA VAL A 180 -1.58 -1.23 -1.30
C VAL A 180 -1.48 -2.40 -0.33
N ALA A 181 -0.28 -2.87 0.01
CA ALA A 181 -0.08 -3.94 0.99
C ALA A 181 -0.71 -3.61 2.35
N ALA A 182 -0.49 -2.41 2.88
CA ALA A 182 -1.05 -1.99 4.17
C ALA A 182 -2.57 -1.89 4.16
N ILE A 183 -3.15 -1.36 3.08
CA ILE A 183 -4.60 -1.25 2.90
C ILE A 183 -5.23 -2.64 2.77
N LEU A 184 -4.62 -3.53 1.98
CA LEU A 184 -5.08 -4.91 1.82
C LEU A 184 -5.03 -5.70 3.13
N MET A 185 -3.95 -5.61 3.90
CA MET A 185 -3.84 -6.29 5.19
C MET A 185 -5.01 -5.91 6.09
N ARG A 186 -5.26 -4.60 6.27
CA ARG A 186 -6.38 -4.10 7.09
C ARG A 186 -7.73 -4.56 6.56
N PHE A 187 -7.92 -4.54 5.24
CA PHE A 187 -9.14 -5.03 4.61
C PHE A 187 -9.38 -6.52 4.91
N CYS A 188 -8.36 -7.35 4.74
CA CYS A 188 -8.45 -8.79 5.02
C CYS A 188 -8.67 -9.10 6.50
N GLU A 189 -8.18 -8.25 7.41
CA GLU A 189 -8.39 -8.39 8.86
C GLU A 189 -9.80 -7.99 9.30
N MET A 190 -10.39 -6.99 8.63
CA MET A 190 -11.78 -6.60 8.88
C MET A 190 -12.78 -7.69 8.48
N SER A 191 -12.44 -8.51 7.48
CA SER A 191 -13.33 -9.52 6.90
C SER A 191 -13.32 -10.86 7.65
N LYS A 192 -12.65 -10.92 8.81
CA LYS A 192 -12.63 -12.09 9.72
C LYS A 192 -13.70 -11.93 10.79
#